data_b4a6c209f682fe12af0add1246bd1b88
#
_entry.id   b4a6c209f682fe12af0add1246bd1b88
#
_cell.length_a   1.000
_cell.length_b   1.000
_cell.length_c   1.000
_cell.angle_alpha   90.00
_cell.angle_beta   90.00
_cell.angle_gamma   90.00
#
_symmetry.space_group_name_H-M   'P 1'
#
loop_
_entity.id
_entity.type
_entity.pdbx_description
1 polymer ?
#
loop_
_entity_poly.entity_id
_entity_poly.type
_entity_poly.pdbx_seq_one_letter_code
_entity_poly.pdbx_strand_id
1 'polypeptide(L)'
;MAPAGDALVLRVGVMGGMATAAVPGAEMRIAALERNDAIDSLVIRDGRREMRLLEAGSARDDEDHSFSQWELGNGQLTARVGARIPRVTTIDRLLLLLPLLMWILAALITWLVVTRLLIRPLRRLERAVTRLQPGDGAHALPEGLGPATEIQELRDAFARGLDRIEQSEREMAEALDGQRRLVREVHHRVKNNLQVVASLLNIHGRTASTPDARAAYEAIGRRVGALSIVHRNHFAEMEENRGIALRPLLSELAAELRGGAPPEARALVIDLDVETIHTTQDVAVSVAFLVTEIIEYAMLNRPEEQVEVSLRRSSELTARLELSSPVLVPDDTEAPDKAQFERVISGLAKQLRSDLERKLGRYSVDLPVFPEP
;
A
#
# COMPACT_ATOMS: atom_id res chain seq x y z
N MET A 1 -79.86 59.14 14.21
CA MET A 1 -79.28 59.01 15.54
C MET A 1 -78.54 60.28 15.86
N ALA A 2 -78.69 60.80 17.05
CA ALA A 2 -77.94 61.99 17.49
C ALA A 2 -77.65 61.88 18.98
N PRO A 3 -76.44 62.25 19.42
CA PRO A 3 -76.19 62.37 20.86
C PRO A 3 -76.94 63.54 21.45
N ALA A 4 -77.73 63.30 22.45
CA ALA A 4 -78.48 64.31 23.19
C ALA A 4 -78.12 64.34 24.66
N GLY A 5 -77.16 65.16 25.06
CA GLY A 5 -76.63 65.18 26.38
C GLY A 5 -75.89 63.91 26.67
N ASP A 6 -76.32 63.14 27.73
CA ASP A 6 -75.70 61.88 28.17
C ASP A 6 -76.45 60.63 27.70
N ALA A 7 -77.21 60.74 26.58
CA ALA A 7 -77.92 59.59 26.01
C ALA A 7 -77.80 59.58 24.46
N LEU A 8 -77.72 58.42 23.84
CA LEU A 8 -77.82 58.22 22.36
C LEU A 8 -79.24 58.04 22.03
N VAL A 9 -79.78 59.00 21.30
CA VAL A 9 -81.19 59.01 20.81
C VAL A 9 -81.27 58.32 19.43
N LEU A 10 -81.97 57.22 19.36
CA LEU A 10 -82.29 56.50 18.16
C LEU A 10 -83.69 56.87 17.66
N ARG A 11 -83.84 57.35 16.44
CA ARG A 11 -85.10 57.63 15.82
C ARG A 11 -85.31 56.78 14.60
N VAL A 12 -86.37 56.02 14.57
CA VAL A 12 -86.69 55.13 13.53
C VAL A 12 -88.09 55.47 12.97
N GLY A 13 -88.23 55.72 11.72
CA GLY A 13 -89.54 55.89 11.12
C GLY A 13 -90.30 54.56 11.06
N VAL A 14 -91.49 54.54 11.68
CA VAL A 14 -92.41 53.36 11.61
C VAL A 14 -93.70 53.76 10.92
N MET A 15 -94.47 52.85 10.35
CA MET A 15 -95.74 53.13 9.73
C MET A 15 -96.71 53.84 10.65
N GLY A 16 -96.96 55.07 10.40
CA GLY A 16 -97.87 55.91 11.21
C GLY A 16 -97.23 56.84 12.24
N GLY A 17 -95.87 56.90 12.29
CA GLY A 17 -95.19 57.78 13.22
C GLY A 17 -93.69 57.60 13.30
N MET A 18 -93.11 58.18 14.31
CA MET A 18 -91.67 58.08 14.56
C MET A 18 -91.41 57.48 15.97
N ALA A 19 -90.77 56.33 16.06
CA ALA A 19 -90.34 55.74 17.32
C ALA A 19 -89.00 56.37 17.71
N THR A 20 -88.88 56.74 19.03
CA THR A 20 -87.68 57.33 19.60
C THR A 20 -87.29 56.47 20.81
N ALA A 21 -86.07 55.99 20.81
CA ALA A 21 -85.43 55.27 21.94
C ALA A 21 -84.20 56.03 22.35
N ALA A 22 -84.04 56.22 23.64
CA ALA A 22 -82.83 56.81 24.22
C ALA A 22 -82.05 55.73 25.03
N VAL A 23 -80.80 55.55 24.69
CA VAL A 23 -79.87 54.65 25.43
C VAL A 23 -78.97 55.52 26.24
N PRO A 24 -79.07 55.42 27.60
CA PRO A 24 -78.20 56.18 28.52
C PRO A 24 -76.71 55.89 28.28
N GLY A 25 -75.92 56.96 28.33
CA GLY A 25 -74.44 56.78 28.17
C GLY A 25 -73.80 55.94 29.28
N ALA A 26 -74.40 55.93 30.42
CA ALA A 26 -73.97 55.09 31.56
C ALA A 26 -74.06 53.58 31.24
N GLU A 27 -75.17 53.17 30.57
CA GLU A 27 -75.34 51.76 30.16
C GLU A 27 -74.35 51.36 29.03
N MET A 28 -74.13 52.27 28.10
CA MET A 28 -73.12 52.03 27.05
C MET A 28 -71.73 52.00 27.63
N ARG A 29 -71.40 52.75 28.65
CA ARG A 29 -70.10 52.73 29.32
C ARG A 29 -69.91 51.39 30.05
N ILE A 30 -70.88 50.91 30.77
CA ILE A 30 -70.83 49.62 31.47
C ILE A 30 -70.63 48.50 30.44
N ALA A 31 -71.43 48.50 29.34
CA ALA A 31 -71.31 47.48 28.28
C ALA A 31 -69.94 47.47 27.54
N ALA A 32 -69.35 48.66 27.43
CA ALA A 32 -68.03 48.76 26.84
C ALA A 32 -66.93 48.20 27.73
N LEU A 33 -66.99 48.47 29.03
CA LEU A 33 -66.07 47.99 30.03
C LEU A 33 -66.23 46.49 30.28
N GLU A 34 -67.41 45.95 30.30
CA GLU A 34 -67.65 44.51 30.48
C GLU A 34 -67.13 43.67 29.31
N ARG A 35 -67.02 44.22 28.12
CA ARG A 35 -66.56 43.47 26.97
C ARG A 35 -65.07 43.49 26.73
N ASN A 36 -64.36 44.50 27.14
CA ASN A 36 -62.91 44.56 26.93
C ASN A 36 -62.22 45.60 27.78
N ASP A 37 -61.52 45.16 28.80
CA ASP A 37 -60.72 45.99 29.73
C ASP A 37 -59.57 46.78 29.03
N ALA A 38 -59.24 46.45 27.76
CA ALA A 38 -58.22 47.17 27.03
C ALA A 38 -58.72 48.44 26.41
N ILE A 39 -60.04 48.73 26.43
CA ILE A 39 -60.61 49.95 25.87
C ILE A 39 -60.53 51.07 26.90
N ASP A 40 -59.68 52.06 26.65
CA ASP A 40 -59.45 53.21 27.52
C ASP A 40 -60.28 54.42 27.13
N SER A 41 -60.64 54.55 25.89
CA SER A 41 -61.45 55.67 25.41
C SER A 41 -62.50 55.25 24.40
N LEU A 42 -63.70 55.74 24.55
CA LEU A 42 -64.81 55.55 23.62
C LEU A 42 -65.54 56.85 23.39
N VAL A 43 -65.47 57.36 22.20
CA VAL A 43 -66.11 58.62 21.81
C VAL A 43 -67.03 58.37 20.63
N ILE A 44 -68.29 58.76 20.79
CA ILE A 44 -69.28 58.72 19.70
C ILE A 44 -69.51 60.14 19.22
N ARG A 45 -69.39 60.39 17.95
CA ARG A 45 -69.57 61.72 17.30
C ARG A 45 -70.65 61.67 16.24
N ASP A 46 -71.50 62.65 16.27
CA ASP A 46 -72.43 63.05 15.23
C ASP A 46 -71.94 64.41 14.69
N GLY A 47 -71.51 64.56 13.46
CA GLY A 47 -70.97 65.76 12.80
C GLY A 47 -70.88 67.08 13.58
N ARG A 48 -71.81 67.29 14.54
CA ARG A 48 -71.88 68.46 15.39
C ARG A 48 -71.79 68.23 16.92
N ARG A 49 -72.02 67.06 17.35
CA ARG A 49 -72.02 66.70 18.82
C ARG A 49 -71.11 65.51 19.07
N GLU A 50 -70.53 65.57 20.26
CA GLU A 50 -69.58 64.49 20.71
C GLU A 50 -70.09 64.00 22.05
N MET A 51 -70.19 62.67 22.17
CA MET A 51 -70.48 61.97 23.41
C MET A 51 -69.26 61.13 23.82
N ARG A 52 -68.66 61.49 24.95
CA ARG A 52 -67.52 60.73 25.50
C ARG A 52 -68.08 59.73 26.53
N LEU A 53 -68.01 58.46 26.17
CA LEU A 53 -68.47 57.37 27.06
C LEU A 53 -67.38 56.91 27.98
N LEU A 54 -66.16 56.84 27.49
CA LEU A 54 -64.99 56.58 28.29
C LEU A 54 -63.93 57.62 27.96
N GLU A 55 -63.37 58.25 28.93
CA GLU A 55 -62.24 59.15 28.78
C GLU A 55 -60.99 58.40 29.23
N ALA A 56 -59.99 58.37 28.39
CA ALA A 56 -58.68 57.97 28.78
C ALA A 56 -58.23 58.82 29.97
N GLY A 57 -58.00 58.25 31.13
CA GLY A 57 -57.46 58.99 32.27
C GLY A 57 -56.27 59.81 31.80
N SER A 58 -56.17 61.06 32.25
CA SER A 58 -55.30 62.14 31.81
C SER A 58 -53.83 61.73 31.60
N ALA A 59 -53.61 60.87 30.60
CA ALA A 59 -52.29 60.49 30.16
C ALA A 59 -51.80 61.45 29.05
N ARG A 60 -50.80 62.18 29.36
CA ARG A 60 -50.10 63.12 28.52
C ARG A 60 -49.26 62.40 27.37
N ASP A 61 -49.45 61.11 27.20
CA ASP A 61 -48.71 60.34 26.19
C ASP A 61 -49.64 59.70 25.19
N ASP A 62 -49.90 60.45 24.13
CA ASP A 62 -50.66 60.01 22.92
C ASP A 62 -49.97 58.82 22.20
N GLU A 63 -48.75 58.47 22.60
CA GLU A 63 -47.92 57.42 21.97
C GLU A 63 -48.32 55.99 22.35
N ASP A 64 -49.11 55.80 23.41
CA ASP A 64 -49.45 54.45 23.95
C ASP A 64 -50.86 53.99 23.53
N HIS A 65 -51.56 54.73 22.71
CA HIS A 65 -52.94 54.41 22.32
C HIS A 65 -53.08 54.17 20.84
N SER A 66 -53.70 53.06 20.47
CA SER A 66 -54.18 52.85 19.11
C SER A 66 -55.63 53.29 19.01
N PHE A 67 -55.90 54.15 18.08
CA PHE A 67 -57.24 54.62 17.78
C PHE A 67 -57.81 53.97 16.55
N SER A 68 -58.97 53.35 16.68
CA SER A 68 -59.73 52.81 15.55
C SER A 68 -61.06 53.54 15.44
N GLN A 69 -61.48 53.86 14.23
CA GLN A 69 -62.71 54.62 13.95
C GLN A 69 -63.64 53.73 13.13
N TRP A 70 -64.89 53.66 13.56
CA TRP A 70 -65.93 52.91 12.89
C TRP A 70 -67.15 53.76 12.66
N GLU A 71 -67.81 53.61 11.53
CA GLU A 71 -69.06 54.26 11.20
C GLU A 71 -70.23 53.43 11.75
N LEU A 72 -71.15 54.06 12.43
CA LEU A 72 -72.34 53.45 13.02
C LEU A 72 -73.58 54.07 12.44
N GLY A 73 -74.65 53.28 12.27
CA GLY A 73 -75.94 53.79 11.84
C GLY A 73 -75.95 54.38 10.41
N ASN A 74 -75.50 53.68 9.41
CA ASN A 74 -75.37 54.11 8.02
C ASN A 74 -74.59 55.43 7.83
N GLY A 75 -73.49 55.58 8.54
CA GLY A 75 -72.62 56.75 8.43
C GLY A 75 -73.06 57.97 9.24
N GLN A 76 -74.16 57.86 9.99
CA GLN A 76 -74.68 58.98 10.75
C GLN A 76 -73.88 59.29 12.04
N LEU A 77 -73.20 58.32 12.53
CA LEU A 77 -72.34 58.42 13.73
C LEU A 77 -70.97 57.77 13.51
N THR A 78 -69.99 58.31 14.13
CA THR A 78 -68.65 57.75 14.16
C THR A 78 -68.27 57.39 15.60
N ALA A 79 -67.88 56.17 15.80
CA ALA A 79 -67.31 55.73 17.09
C ALA A 79 -65.78 55.66 16.95
N ARG A 80 -65.11 56.37 17.83
CA ARG A 80 -63.65 56.30 17.96
C ARG A 80 -63.32 55.52 19.26
N VAL A 81 -62.60 54.41 19.11
CA VAL A 81 -62.21 53.57 20.21
C VAL A 81 -60.70 53.68 20.35
N GLY A 82 -60.26 54.00 21.53
CA GLY A 82 -58.82 53.95 21.89
C GLY A 82 -58.54 52.74 22.80
N ALA A 83 -57.53 51.99 22.41
CA ALA A 83 -57.04 50.85 23.20
C ALA A 83 -55.60 51.06 23.56
N ARG A 84 -55.24 50.72 24.78
CA ARG A 84 -53.85 50.79 25.26
C ARG A 84 -53.06 49.69 24.66
N ILE A 85 -51.95 50.01 24.01
CA ILE A 85 -50.96 49.04 23.52
C ILE A 85 -49.93 48.83 24.65
N PRO A 86 -49.80 47.60 25.17
CA PRO A 86 -48.77 47.35 26.15
C PRO A 86 -47.38 47.62 25.59
N ARG A 87 -46.58 48.43 26.23
CA ARG A 87 -45.17 48.66 25.84
C ARG A 87 -44.40 47.37 25.97
N VAL A 88 -43.72 46.92 24.89
CA VAL A 88 -42.76 45.81 24.91
C VAL A 88 -41.57 46.26 25.72
N THR A 89 -41.45 45.73 26.94
CA THR A 89 -40.36 46.09 27.86
C THR A 89 -39.04 45.50 27.36
N THR A 90 -37.92 46.03 27.84
CA THR A 90 -36.58 45.46 27.57
C THR A 90 -36.49 44.01 28.03
N ILE A 91 -37.27 43.65 29.06
CA ILE A 91 -37.35 42.28 29.59
C ILE A 91 -38.05 41.38 28.55
N ASP A 92 -39.14 41.80 27.92
CA ASP A 92 -39.84 41.01 26.90
C ASP A 92 -38.97 40.75 25.68
N ARG A 93 -38.17 41.73 25.25
CA ARG A 93 -37.18 41.56 24.16
C ARG A 93 -36.09 40.59 24.57
N LEU A 94 -35.61 40.63 25.81
CA LEU A 94 -34.61 39.70 26.30
C LEU A 94 -35.16 38.27 26.38
N LEU A 95 -36.42 38.11 26.85
CA LEU A 95 -37.11 36.83 26.87
C LEU A 95 -37.31 36.22 25.47
N LEU A 96 -37.55 37.06 24.49
CA LEU A 96 -37.65 36.60 23.10
C LEU A 96 -36.31 36.11 22.52
N LEU A 97 -35.17 36.70 22.98
CA LEU A 97 -33.82 36.28 22.56
C LEU A 97 -33.29 35.07 23.33
N LEU A 98 -33.87 34.75 24.48
CA LEU A 98 -33.41 33.65 25.35
C LEU A 98 -33.40 32.27 24.62
N PRO A 99 -34.44 31.84 23.89
CA PRO A 99 -34.40 30.60 23.12
C PRO A 99 -33.27 30.57 22.11
N LEU A 100 -33.02 31.69 21.41
CA LEU A 100 -31.94 31.79 20.43
C LEU A 100 -30.56 31.60 21.10
N LEU A 101 -30.37 32.27 22.26
CA LEU A 101 -29.14 32.17 23.04
C LEU A 101 -28.91 30.74 23.56
N MET A 102 -29.98 30.09 24.04
CA MET A 102 -29.93 28.68 24.43
C MET A 102 -29.52 27.75 23.29
N TRP A 103 -30.06 27.97 22.08
CA TRP A 103 -29.70 27.20 20.91
C TRP A 103 -28.23 27.40 20.54
N ILE A 104 -27.74 28.64 20.54
CA ILE A 104 -26.32 28.94 20.26
C ILE A 104 -25.41 28.28 21.29
N LEU A 105 -25.76 28.35 22.57
CA LEU A 105 -24.98 27.75 23.65
C LEU A 105 -24.98 26.23 23.53
N ALA A 106 -26.11 25.61 23.30
CA ALA A 106 -26.22 24.16 23.08
C ALA A 106 -25.39 23.70 21.90
N ALA A 107 -25.46 24.42 20.76
CA ALA A 107 -24.66 24.15 19.59
C ALA A 107 -23.17 24.29 19.86
N LEU A 108 -22.76 25.32 20.62
CA LEU A 108 -21.35 25.53 21.00
C LEU A 108 -20.84 24.41 21.90
N ILE A 109 -21.62 24.02 22.90
CA ILE A 109 -21.26 22.90 23.80
C ILE A 109 -21.14 21.61 23.02
N THR A 110 -22.12 21.30 22.17
CA THR A 110 -22.12 20.11 21.33
C THR A 110 -20.90 20.10 20.40
N TRP A 111 -20.60 21.21 19.73
CA TRP A 111 -19.44 21.35 18.88
C TRP A 111 -18.13 21.13 19.65
N LEU A 112 -18.01 21.69 20.85
CA LEU A 112 -16.83 21.56 21.70
C LEU A 112 -16.66 20.12 22.20
N VAL A 113 -17.74 19.46 22.61
CA VAL A 113 -17.75 18.07 23.07
C VAL A 113 -17.32 17.14 21.92
N VAL A 114 -17.97 17.25 20.76
CA VAL A 114 -17.64 16.41 19.58
C VAL A 114 -16.21 16.63 19.12
N THR A 115 -15.79 17.90 19.05
CA THR A 115 -14.43 18.22 18.60
C THR A 115 -13.37 17.71 19.57
N ARG A 116 -13.60 17.83 20.88
CA ARG A 116 -12.60 17.49 21.90
C ARG A 116 -12.58 16.01 22.23
N LEU A 117 -13.73 15.33 22.24
CA LEU A 117 -13.83 13.92 22.65
C LEU A 117 -13.77 12.92 21.49
N LEU A 118 -14.14 13.32 20.28
CA LEU A 118 -14.13 12.42 19.12
C LEU A 118 -13.13 12.84 18.04
N ILE A 119 -13.25 14.08 17.52
CA ILE A 119 -12.47 14.47 16.35
C ILE A 119 -10.96 14.55 16.65
N ARG A 120 -10.59 15.18 17.76
CA ARG A 120 -9.16 15.34 18.11
C ARG A 120 -8.44 14.01 18.39
N PRO A 121 -9.00 13.09 19.20
CA PRO A 121 -8.39 11.76 19.40
C PRO A 121 -8.29 10.95 18.11
N LEU A 122 -9.35 10.94 17.30
CA LEU A 122 -9.35 10.22 16.03
C LEU A 122 -8.27 10.74 15.07
N ARG A 123 -8.13 12.07 14.95
CA ARG A 123 -7.05 12.68 14.14
C ARG A 123 -5.65 12.41 14.70
N ARG A 124 -5.51 12.21 16.02
CA ARG A 124 -4.23 11.81 16.61
C ARG A 124 -3.89 10.36 16.25
N LEU A 125 -4.86 9.47 16.32
CA LEU A 125 -4.70 8.07 15.92
C LEU A 125 -4.38 7.96 14.43
N GLU A 126 -5.15 8.64 13.56
CA GLU A 126 -4.91 8.71 12.12
C GLU A 126 -3.47 9.14 11.79
N ARG A 127 -2.99 10.23 12.43
CA ARG A 127 -1.63 10.71 12.19
C ARG A 127 -0.56 9.75 12.69
N ALA A 128 -0.81 9.06 13.79
CA ALA A 128 0.10 8.04 14.30
C ALA A 128 0.19 6.87 13.32
N VAL A 129 -0.97 6.34 12.90
CA VAL A 129 -1.02 5.23 11.91
C VAL A 129 -0.39 5.61 10.58
N THR A 130 -0.61 6.84 10.10
CA THR A 130 -0.03 7.30 8.80
C THR A 130 1.49 7.50 8.86
N ARG A 131 2.06 7.70 10.05
CA ARG A 131 3.49 7.89 10.25
C ARG A 131 4.24 6.63 10.63
N LEU A 132 3.54 5.52 10.84
CA LEU A 132 4.14 4.24 11.16
C LEU A 132 5.13 3.84 10.06
N GLN A 133 6.32 3.49 10.49
CA GLN A 133 7.35 2.89 9.64
C GLN A 133 7.49 1.40 9.95
N PRO A 134 7.99 0.59 9.01
CA PRO A 134 8.30 -0.79 9.29
C PRO A 134 9.23 -0.91 10.51
N GLY A 135 8.81 -1.65 11.53
CA GLY A 135 9.52 -1.79 12.79
C GLY A 135 9.02 -0.92 13.94
N ASP A 136 8.09 -0.01 13.69
CA ASP A 136 7.48 0.85 14.73
C ASP A 136 6.38 0.12 15.51
N GLY A 137 6.55 -0.87 16.22
CA GLY A 137 5.55 -1.67 16.94
C GLY A 137 4.35 -0.93 17.56
N ALA A 138 3.52 -1.63 18.30
CA ALA A 138 2.30 -1.08 18.92
C ALA A 138 2.55 0.12 19.86
N HIS A 139 3.78 0.28 20.37
CA HIS A 139 4.19 1.41 21.23
C HIS A 139 4.24 2.76 20.51
N ALA A 140 4.25 2.80 19.19
CA ALA A 140 4.16 4.03 18.41
C ALA A 140 2.74 4.63 18.40
N LEU A 141 1.73 3.88 18.84
CA LEU A 141 0.36 4.38 18.96
C LEU A 141 0.21 5.24 20.22
N PRO A 142 -0.55 6.35 20.13
CA PRO A 142 -0.73 7.25 21.28
C PRO A 142 -1.48 6.57 22.43
N GLU A 143 -0.96 6.75 23.63
CA GLU A 143 -1.58 6.32 24.87
C GLU A 143 -2.75 7.17 25.26
N GLY A 144 -3.64 7.51 25.50
CA GLY A 144 -4.60 8.50 25.97
C GLY A 144 -5.40 9.16 24.87
N LEU A 145 -6.26 8.39 24.23
CA LEU A 145 -7.16 8.88 23.19
C LEU A 145 -8.49 9.46 23.74
N GLY A 146 -8.58 9.72 25.06
CA GLY A 146 -9.77 10.26 25.69
C GLY A 146 -10.72 9.20 26.25
N PRO A 147 -11.91 9.59 26.73
CA PRO A 147 -12.83 8.69 27.43
C PRO A 147 -13.71 7.83 26.51
N ALA A 148 -13.66 8.04 25.19
CA ALA A 148 -14.46 7.27 24.23
C ALA A 148 -13.92 5.84 24.11
N THR A 149 -14.71 4.88 24.59
CA THR A 149 -14.35 3.44 24.58
C THR A 149 -14.14 2.90 23.20
N GLU A 150 -14.92 3.34 22.23
CA GLU A 150 -14.84 2.91 20.82
C GLU A 150 -13.50 3.30 20.18
N ILE A 151 -12.96 4.46 20.54
CA ILE A 151 -11.66 4.91 20.03
C ILE A 151 -10.52 4.13 20.69
N GLN A 152 -10.67 3.77 21.96
CA GLN A 152 -9.71 2.92 22.68
C GLN A 152 -9.72 1.49 22.09
N GLU A 153 -10.90 0.91 21.86
CA GLU A 153 -11.03 -0.41 21.22
C GLU A 153 -10.42 -0.43 19.81
N LEU A 154 -10.61 0.65 19.06
CA LEU A 154 -10.00 0.80 17.73
C LEU A 154 -8.48 0.85 17.82
N ARG A 155 -7.92 1.64 18.75
CA ARG A 155 -6.47 1.68 19.02
C ARG A 155 -5.94 0.29 19.37
N ASP A 156 -6.64 -0.42 20.27
CA ASP A 156 -6.22 -1.74 20.72
C ASP A 156 -6.30 -2.79 19.59
N ALA A 157 -7.28 -2.65 18.69
CA ALA A 157 -7.35 -3.47 17.50
C ALA A 157 -6.16 -3.22 16.55
N PHE A 158 -5.80 -1.96 16.34
CA PHE A 158 -4.59 -1.60 15.57
C PHE A 158 -3.31 -2.11 16.24
N ALA A 159 -3.18 -1.95 17.57
CA ALA A 159 -2.03 -2.46 18.33
C ALA A 159 -1.87 -3.96 18.14
N ARG A 160 -2.94 -4.75 18.31
CA ARG A 160 -2.90 -6.19 18.06
C ARG A 160 -2.57 -6.55 16.61
N GLY A 161 -3.00 -5.73 15.66
CA GLY A 161 -2.64 -5.89 14.24
C GLY A 161 -1.15 -5.70 13.99
N LEU A 162 -0.58 -4.65 14.56
CA LEU A 162 0.87 -4.35 14.47
C LEU A 162 1.71 -5.44 15.13
N ASP A 163 1.34 -5.89 16.33
CA ASP A 163 2.05 -6.97 17.02
C ASP A 163 2.07 -8.28 16.18
N ARG A 164 0.95 -8.60 15.51
CA ARG A 164 0.89 -9.75 14.61
C ARG A 164 1.78 -9.61 13.38
N ILE A 165 1.82 -8.40 12.79
CA ILE A 165 2.69 -8.12 11.65
C ILE A 165 4.15 -8.27 12.07
N GLU A 166 4.55 -7.67 13.18
CA GLU A 166 5.92 -7.74 13.70
C GLU A 166 6.33 -9.19 14.04
N GLN A 167 5.42 -9.95 14.63
CA GLN A 167 5.65 -11.36 14.89
C GLN A 167 5.80 -12.17 13.59
N SER A 168 4.93 -11.92 12.60
CA SER A 168 5.01 -12.60 11.30
C SER A 168 6.30 -12.26 10.55
N GLU A 169 6.77 -11.00 10.62
CA GLU A 169 8.04 -10.58 10.03
C GLU A 169 9.24 -11.27 10.70
N ARG A 170 9.23 -11.39 12.03
CA ARG A 170 10.27 -12.14 12.78
C ARG A 170 10.28 -13.61 12.38
N GLU A 171 9.11 -14.26 12.37
CA GLU A 171 8.99 -15.67 11.98
C GLU A 171 9.48 -15.90 10.54
N MET A 172 9.15 -14.98 9.61
CA MET A 172 9.62 -15.04 8.24
C MET A 172 11.14 -14.85 8.14
N ALA A 173 11.71 -13.89 8.88
CA ALA A 173 13.15 -13.67 8.92
C ALA A 173 13.90 -14.89 9.49
N GLU A 174 13.40 -15.50 10.57
CA GLU A 174 13.95 -16.72 11.15
C GLU A 174 13.85 -17.92 10.19
N ALA A 175 12.72 -18.06 9.49
CA ALA A 175 12.53 -19.10 8.49
C ALA A 175 13.50 -18.95 7.31
N LEU A 176 13.68 -17.71 6.80
CA LEU A 176 14.66 -17.42 5.75
C LEU A 176 16.09 -17.71 6.19
N ASP A 177 16.47 -17.34 7.41
CA ASP A 177 17.80 -17.63 7.93
C ASP A 177 18.00 -19.13 8.14
N GLY A 178 16.96 -19.83 8.63
CA GLY A 178 16.93 -21.28 8.72
C GLY A 178 17.12 -21.94 7.35
N GLN A 179 16.39 -21.48 6.34
CA GLN A 179 16.54 -21.96 4.96
C GLN A 179 17.97 -21.76 4.42
N ARG A 180 18.54 -20.56 4.63
CA ARG A 180 19.93 -20.28 4.23
C ARG A 180 20.94 -21.19 4.91
N ARG A 181 20.74 -21.49 6.19
CA ARG A 181 21.59 -22.46 6.93
C ARG A 181 21.48 -23.86 6.38
N LEU A 182 20.27 -24.34 6.10
CA LEU A 182 20.05 -25.65 5.51
C LEU A 182 20.70 -25.79 4.13
N VAL A 183 20.56 -24.77 3.28
CA VAL A 183 21.19 -24.74 1.96
C VAL A 183 22.72 -24.85 2.11
N ARG A 184 23.33 -24.06 3.00
CA ARG A 184 24.77 -24.14 3.28
C ARG A 184 25.20 -25.54 3.73
N GLU A 185 24.45 -26.13 4.64
CA GLU A 185 24.74 -27.48 5.15
C GLU A 185 24.66 -28.52 4.04
N VAL A 186 23.65 -28.46 3.16
CA VAL A 186 23.54 -29.36 2.01
C VAL A 186 24.75 -29.21 1.10
N HIS A 187 25.21 -27.99 0.80
CA HIS A 187 26.40 -27.75 -0.01
C HIS A 187 27.67 -28.31 0.64
N HIS A 188 27.84 -28.08 1.93
CA HIS A 188 28.97 -28.68 2.66
C HIS A 188 28.98 -30.21 2.60
N ARG A 189 27.81 -30.84 2.73
CA ARG A 189 27.68 -32.30 2.62
C ARG A 189 27.94 -32.80 1.21
N VAL A 190 27.40 -32.11 0.17
CA VAL A 190 27.68 -32.48 -1.24
C VAL A 190 29.18 -32.39 -1.51
N LYS A 191 29.85 -31.28 -1.12
CA LYS A 191 31.31 -31.15 -1.25
C LYS A 191 32.06 -32.31 -0.60
N ASN A 192 31.72 -32.63 0.67
CA ASN A 192 32.35 -33.71 1.41
C ASN A 192 32.13 -35.07 0.72
N ASN A 193 30.91 -35.33 0.25
CA ASN A 193 30.59 -36.56 -0.47
C ASN A 193 31.37 -36.69 -1.78
N LEU A 194 31.46 -35.61 -2.56
CA LEU A 194 32.27 -35.61 -3.79
C LEU A 194 33.76 -35.85 -3.49
N GLN A 195 34.29 -35.27 -2.41
CA GLN A 195 35.65 -35.51 -1.95
C GLN A 195 35.90 -36.97 -1.57
N VAL A 196 34.95 -37.59 -0.86
CA VAL A 196 35.04 -39.03 -0.48
C VAL A 196 35.00 -39.88 -1.75
N VAL A 197 34.10 -39.59 -2.71
CA VAL A 197 34.03 -40.32 -3.98
C VAL A 197 35.35 -40.21 -4.77
N ALA A 198 35.89 -38.96 -4.90
CA ALA A 198 37.17 -38.74 -5.57
C ALA A 198 38.35 -39.53 -4.90
N SER A 199 38.36 -39.55 -3.55
CA SER A 199 39.35 -40.34 -2.80
C SER A 199 39.24 -41.85 -3.05
N LEU A 200 37.98 -42.37 -3.06
CA LEU A 200 37.75 -43.78 -3.35
C LEU A 200 38.18 -44.16 -4.78
N LEU A 201 37.86 -43.30 -5.78
CA LEU A 201 38.28 -43.51 -7.17
C LEU A 201 39.80 -43.52 -7.30
N ASN A 202 40.48 -42.63 -6.58
CA ASN A 202 41.96 -42.60 -6.56
C ASN A 202 42.55 -43.86 -5.94
N ILE A 203 41.99 -44.35 -4.81
CA ILE A 203 42.44 -45.62 -4.18
C ILE A 203 42.24 -46.80 -5.13
N HIS A 204 41.04 -46.93 -5.75
CA HIS A 204 40.76 -48.02 -6.67
C HIS A 204 41.58 -47.90 -7.95
N GLY A 205 41.86 -46.73 -8.46
CA GLY A 205 42.74 -46.51 -9.57
C GLY A 205 44.16 -46.99 -9.31
N ARG A 206 44.69 -46.69 -8.12
CA ARG A 206 46.04 -47.17 -7.74
C ARG A 206 46.13 -48.67 -7.56
N THR A 207 45.07 -49.34 -7.18
CA THR A 207 45.00 -50.81 -6.97
C THR A 207 44.50 -51.56 -8.20
N ALA A 208 44.15 -50.87 -9.27
CA ALA A 208 43.65 -51.48 -10.49
C ALA A 208 44.69 -52.41 -11.13
N SER A 209 44.24 -53.60 -11.52
CA SER A 209 45.11 -54.69 -12.01
C SER A 209 45.55 -54.50 -13.47
N THR A 210 44.81 -53.72 -14.21
CA THR A 210 45.08 -53.44 -15.65
C THR A 210 45.29 -51.95 -15.91
N PRO A 211 46.12 -51.56 -16.88
CA PRO A 211 46.30 -50.18 -17.28
C PRO A 211 44.97 -49.51 -17.70
N ASP A 212 44.11 -50.21 -18.42
CA ASP A 212 42.83 -49.71 -18.89
C ASP A 212 41.87 -49.39 -17.71
N ALA A 213 41.80 -50.27 -16.72
CA ALA A 213 41.00 -50.00 -15.53
C ALA A 213 41.53 -48.79 -14.74
N ARG A 214 42.85 -48.62 -14.64
CA ARG A 214 43.46 -47.44 -14.01
C ARG A 214 43.11 -46.17 -14.78
N ALA A 215 43.27 -46.16 -16.08
CA ALA A 215 42.89 -45.02 -16.92
C ALA A 215 41.41 -44.67 -16.78
N ALA A 216 40.51 -45.67 -16.72
CA ALA A 216 39.08 -45.45 -16.49
C ALA A 216 38.79 -44.81 -15.11
N TYR A 217 39.42 -45.25 -14.02
CA TYR A 217 39.28 -44.64 -12.70
C TYR A 217 39.79 -43.19 -12.66
N GLU A 218 40.91 -42.92 -13.33
CA GLU A 218 41.46 -41.56 -13.42
C GLU A 218 40.56 -40.66 -14.23
N ALA A 219 39.97 -41.10 -15.35
CA ALA A 219 38.99 -40.33 -16.13
C ALA A 219 37.72 -40.00 -15.33
N ILE A 220 37.16 -40.99 -14.62
CA ILE A 220 36.02 -40.75 -13.75
C ILE A 220 36.40 -39.79 -12.61
N GLY A 221 37.60 -39.93 -12.04
CA GLY A 221 38.11 -39.03 -10.98
C GLY A 221 38.17 -37.57 -11.46
N ARG A 222 38.66 -37.30 -12.66
CA ARG A 222 38.71 -35.96 -13.27
C ARG A 222 37.31 -35.37 -13.47
N ARG A 223 36.32 -36.14 -13.91
CA ARG A 223 34.93 -35.71 -14.02
C ARG A 223 34.31 -35.36 -12.67
N VAL A 224 34.56 -36.17 -11.67
CA VAL A 224 34.12 -35.90 -10.28
C VAL A 224 34.79 -34.63 -9.73
N GLY A 225 36.08 -34.42 -10.05
CA GLY A 225 36.80 -33.18 -9.73
C GLY A 225 36.16 -31.95 -10.40
N ALA A 226 35.87 -32.03 -11.70
CA ALA A 226 35.20 -30.97 -12.46
C ALA A 226 33.82 -30.62 -11.84
N LEU A 227 33.03 -31.65 -11.49
CA LEU A 227 31.73 -31.46 -10.84
C LEU A 227 31.89 -30.77 -9.48
N SER A 228 32.94 -31.13 -8.71
CA SER A 228 33.23 -30.51 -7.42
C SER A 228 33.58 -29.03 -7.57
N ILE A 229 34.31 -28.66 -8.64
CA ILE A 229 34.65 -27.25 -8.94
C ILE A 229 33.37 -26.46 -9.28
N VAL A 230 32.52 -26.99 -10.15
CA VAL A 230 31.23 -26.34 -10.48
C VAL A 230 30.38 -26.10 -9.23
N HIS A 231 30.32 -27.11 -8.35
CA HIS A 231 29.55 -27.01 -7.10
C HIS A 231 30.10 -25.95 -6.16
N ARG A 232 31.43 -25.78 -6.07
CA ARG A 232 32.06 -24.72 -5.26
C ARG A 232 31.74 -23.32 -5.82
N ASN A 233 31.91 -23.16 -7.12
CA ASN A 233 31.66 -21.87 -7.78
C ASN A 233 30.18 -21.47 -7.73
N HIS A 234 29.26 -22.43 -7.86
CA HIS A 234 27.82 -22.16 -7.72
C HIS A 234 27.47 -21.58 -6.35
N PHE A 235 28.06 -22.09 -5.29
CA PHE A 235 27.77 -21.62 -3.95
C PHE A 235 28.32 -20.20 -3.66
N ALA A 236 29.52 -19.89 -4.16
CA ALA A 236 30.11 -18.57 -3.96
C ALA A 236 29.26 -17.45 -4.56
N GLU A 237 28.53 -17.74 -5.63
CA GLU A 237 27.73 -16.75 -6.37
C GLU A 237 26.23 -16.78 -6.07
N MET A 238 25.73 -17.78 -5.32
CA MET A 238 24.32 -17.83 -4.87
C MET A 238 23.93 -16.61 -4.03
N GLU A 239 24.87 -15.98 -3.33
CA GLU A 239 24.60 -14.78 -2.54
C GLU A 239 24.34 -13.54 -3.44
N GLU A 240 24.84 -13.55 -4.69
CA GLU A 240 24.69 -12.45 -5.63
C GLU A 240 23.57 -12.65 -6.68
N ASN A 241 22.95 -13.85 -6.70
CA ASN A 241 21.84 -14.22 -7.59
C ASN A 241 22.12 -14.04 -9.10
N ARG A 242 23.42 -14.14 -9.50
CA ARG A 242 23.88 -13.88 -10.89
C ARG A 242 24.16 -15.13 -11.70
N GLY A 243 24.00 -16.32 -11.11
CA GLY A 243 24.39 -17.57 -11.74
C GLY A 243 25.89 -17.88 -11.58
N ILE A 244 26.43 -18.82 -12.36
CA ILE A 244 27.85 -19.27 -12.27
C ILE A 244 28.70 -18.47 -13.26
N ALA A 245 29.73 -17.80 -12.77
CA ALA A 245 30.74 -17.14 -13.59
C ALA A 245 31.67 -18.17 -14.27
N LEU A 246 31.69 -18.19 -15.58
CA LEU A 246 32.47 -19.18 -16.35
C LEU A 246 33.99 -18.91 -16.31
N ARG A 247 34.41 -17.64 -16.16
CA ARG A 247 35.86 -17.31 -16.11
C ARG A 247 36.56 -17.94 -14.89
N PRO A 248 36.14 -17.72 -13.61
CA PRO A 248 36.76 -18.35 -12.47
C PRO A 248 36.64 -19.88 -12.54
N LEU A 249 35.48 -20.40 -12.96
CA LEU A 249 35.25 -21.82 -13.12
C LEU A 249 36.30 -22.47 -14.07
N LEU A 250 36.45 -21.94 -15.27
CA LEU A 250 37.39 -22.47 -16.25
C LEU A 250 38.85 -22.30 -15.82
N SER A 251 39.17 -21.21 -15.14
CA SER A 251 40.50 -20.99 -14.56
C SER A 251 40.87 -22.04 -13.51
N GLU A 252 39.93 -22.30 -12.57
CA GLU A 252 40.11 -23.29 -11.52
C GLU A 252 40.19 -24.72 -12.15
N LEU A 253 39.33 -25.03 -13.12
CA LEU A 253 39.32 -26.30 -13.81
C LEU A 253 40.65 -26.56 -14.58
N ALA A 254 41.16 -25.58 -15.31
CA ALA A 254 42.44 -25.70 -16.01
C ALA A 254 43.61 -25.89 -15.03
N ALA A 255 43.56 -25.23 -13.84
CA ALA A 255 44.58 -25.41 -12.81
C ALA A 255 44.54 -26.84 -12.20
N GLU A 256 43.36 -27.37 -11.94
CA GLU A 256 43.15 -28.72 -11.41
C GLU A 256 43.62 -29.78 -12.39
N LEU A 257 43.24 -29.64 -13.72
CA LEU A 257 43.67 -30.56 -14.77
C LEU A 257 45.19 -30.57 -14.94
N ARG A 258 45.84 -29.39 -14.90
CA ARG A 258 47.32 -29.31 -14.95
C ARG A 258 47.97 -29.95 -13.71
N GLY A 259 47.41 -29.75 -12.53
CA GLY A 259 47.89 -30.34 -11.28
C GLY A 259 47.78 -31.87 -11.26
N GLY A 260 46.76 -32.43 -11.91
CA GLY A 260 46.52 -33.87 -12.07
C GLY A 260 47.08 -34.50 -13.35
N ALA A 261 47.84 -33.73 -14.17
CA ALA A 261 48.37 -34.24 -15.44
C ALA A 261 49.39 -35.34 -15.21
N PRO A 262 49.38 -36.41 -16.04
CA PRO A 262 50.40 -37.44 -16.02
C PRO A 262 51.80 -36.86 -16.31
N PRO A 263 52.89 -37.52 -15.90
CA PRO A 263 54.25 -36.98 -16.07
C PRO A 263 54.57 -36.57 -17.51
N GLU A 264 54.07 -37.29 -18.48
CA GLU A 264 54.25 -37.08 -19.90
C GLU A 264 53.56 -35.81 -20.43
N ALA A 265 52.43 -35.44 -19.81
CA ALA A 265 51.63 -34.29 -20.19
C ALA A 265 51.86 -33.03 -19.34
N ARG A 266 52.89 -32.97 -18.49
CA ARG A 266 53.24 -31.80 -17.69
C ARG A 266 53.63 -30.57 -18.49
N ALA A 267 54.06 -30.78 -19.77
CA ALA A 267 54.40 -29.72 -20.69
C ALA A 267 53.22 -29.12 -21.43
N LEU A 268 52.03 -29.74 -21.32
CA LEU A 268 50.82 -29.23 -21.99
C LEU A 268 50.50 -27.81 -21.52
N VAL A 269 50.38 -26.91 -22.47
CA VAL A 269 49.97 -25.53 -22.22
C VAL A 269 48.47 -25.38 -22.41
N ILE A 270 47.77 -24.94 -21.37
CA ILE A 270 46.35 -24.58 -21.46
C ILE A 270 46.27 -23.06 -21.42
N ASP A 271 45.84 -22.46 -22.50
CA ASP A 271 45.66 -21.01 -22.63
C ASP A 271 44.15 -20.65 -22.53
N LEU A 272 43.84 -19.63 -21.72
CA LEU A 272 42.46 -19.26 -21.46
C LEU A 272 42.21 -17.81 -21.85
N ASP A 273 41.39 -17.59 -22.87
CA ASP A 273 40.89 -16.28 -23.27
C ASP A 273 39.35 -16.23 -23.09
N VAL A 274 38.93 -15.98 -21.83
CA VAL A 274 37.57 -16.13 -21.38
C VAL A 274 37.02 -14.79 -20.93
N GLU A 275 35.87 -14.36 -21.48
CA GLU A 275 35.09 -13.22 -21.01
C GLU A 275 34.37 -13.53 -19.67
N THR A 276 34.04 -12.48 -18.93
CA THR A 276 33.25 -12.62 -17.71
C THR A 276 31.78 -12.83 -18.09
N ILE A 277 31.35 -14.07 -18.10
CA ILE A 277 30.02 -14.50 -18.54
C ILE A 277 29.43 -15.40 -17.47
N HIS A 278 28.12 -15.21 -17.19
CA HIS A 278 27.38 -15.99 -16.20
C HIS A 278 26.36 -16.89 -16.85
N THR A 279 26.19 -18.09 -16.29
CA THR A 279 25.24 -19.09 -16.82
C THR A 279 24.58 -19.89 -15.70
N THR A 280 23.66 -20.80 -16.08
CA THR A 280 23.02 -21.73 -15.14
C THR A 280 23.97 -22.84 -14.71
N GLN A 281 23.66 -23.51 -13.58
CA GLN A 281 24.44 -24.62 -13.07
C GLN A 281 24.54 -25.78 -14.09
N ASP A 282 23.45 -26.14 -14.76
CA ASP A 282 23.41 -27.25 -15.71
C ASP A 282 24.30 -26.98 -16.90
N VAL A 283 24.32 -25.75 -17.40
CA VAL A 283 25.23 -25.33 -18.50
C VAL A 283 26.68 -25.36 -18.02
N ALA A 284 26.97 -24.83 -16.83
CA ALA A 284 28.32 -24.82 -16.27
C ALA A 284 28.90 -26.25 -16.09
N VAL A 285 28.06 -27.20 -15.65
CA VAL A 285 28.46 -28.62 -15.54
C VAL A 285 28.80 -29.18 -16.92
N SER A 286 27.96 -28.95 -17.93
CA SER A 286 28.15 -29.43 -19.27
C SER A 286 29.41 -28.82 -19.91
N VAL A 287 29.66 -27.52 -19.70
CA VAL A 287 30.89 -26.81 -20.11
C VAL A 287 32.12 -27.40 -19.42
N ALA A 288 32.07 -27.60 -18.10
CA ALA A 288 33.19 -28.16 -17.34
C ALA A 288 33.55 -29.55 -17.84
N PHE A 289 32.56 -30.39 -18.13
CA PHE A 289 32.82 -31.74 -18.71
C PHE A 289 33.38 -31.66 -20.13
N LEU A 290 32.81 -30.80 -20.97
CA LEU A 290 33.28 -30.62 -22.34
C LEU A 290 34.79 -30.21 -22.38
N VAL A 291 35.13 -29.22 -21.56
CA VAL A 291 36.52 -28.75 -21.45
C VAL A 291 37.44 -29.83 -20.87
N THR A 292 36.99 -30.57 -19.84
CA THR A 292 37.72 -31.66 -19.22
C THR A 292 38.03 -32.74 -20.26
N GLU A 293 37.05 -33.21 -21.03
CA GLU A 293 37.20 -34.25 -22.02
C GLU A 293 38.18 -33.87 -23.11
N ILE A 294 38.10 -32.62 -23.62
CA ILE A 294 38.99 -32.15 -24.68
C ILE A 294 40.44 -32.03 -24.20
N ILE A 295 40.63 -31.45 -23.00
CA ILE A 295 41.96 -31.31 -22.39
C ILE A 295 42.55 -32.70 -22.09
N GLU A 296 41.74 -33.62 -21.54
CA GLU A 296 42.16 -34.99 -21.25
C GLU A 296 42.58 -35.72 -22.55
N TYR A 297 41.77 -35.58 -23.60
CA TYR A 297 42.11 -36.16 -24.89
C TYR A 297 43.44 -35.61 -25.44
N ALA A 298 43.70 -34.31 -25.28
CA ALA A 298 44.96 -33.67 -25.65
C ALA A 298 46.13 -34.22 -24.80
N MET A 299 45.98 -34.35 -23.49
CA MET A 299 47.01 -34.89 -22.59
C MET A 299 47.42 -36.31 -22.93
N LEU A 300 46.47 -37.11 -23.38
CA LEU A 300 46.74 -38.53 -23.68
C LEU A 300 47.35 -38.75 -25.09
N ASN A 301 46.99 -37.92 -26.08
CA ASN A 301 47.35 -38.12 -27.48
C ASN A 301 48.44 -37.16 -27.99
N ARG A 302 48.53 -35.93 -27.41
CA ARG A 302 49.47 -34.90 -27.83
C ARG A 302 49.95 -34.07 -26.62
N PRO A 303 50.70 -34.67 -25.69
CA PRO A 303 51.02 -34.09 -24.38
C PRO A 303 51.92 -32.84 -24.44
N GLU A 304 52.57 -32.58 -25.57
CA GLU A 304 53.46 -31.41 -25.75
C GLU A 304 52.74 -30.24 -26.47
N GLU A 305 51.52 -30.42 -26.93
CA GLU A 305 50.80 -29.44 -27.72
C GLU A 305 49.97 -28.50 -26.83
N GLN A 306 49.62 -27.32 -27.38
CA GLN A 306 48.79 -26.32 -26.67
C GLN A 306 47.30 -26.62 -26.90
N VAL A 307 46.51 -26.36 -25.83
CA VAL A 307 45.05 -26.27 -25.89
C VAL A 307 44.63 -24.85 -25.56
N GLU A 308 44.02 -24.19 -26.51
CA GLU A 308 43.47 -22.87 -26.36
C GLU A 308 41.96 -22.97 -26.09
N VAL A 309 41.47 -22.32 -25.04
CA VAL A 309 40.05 -22.24 -24.67
C VAL A 309 39.63 -20.80 -24.72
N SER A 310 38.72 -20.46 -25.61
CA SER A 310 38.18 -19.12 -25.71
C SER A 310 36.67 -19.10 -25.47
N LEU A 311 36.20 -18.08 -24.77
CA LEU A 311 34.78 -17.88 -24.53
C LEU A 311 34.45 -16.40 -24.79
N ARG A 312 33.56 -16.17 -25.73
CA ARG A 312 33.14 -14.85 -26.18
C ARG A 312 31.62 -14.77 -26.26
N ARG A 313 31.07 -13.64 -25.85
CA ARG A 313 29.65 -13.39 -26.05
C ARG A 313 29.32 -13.23 -27.51
N SER A 314 28.36 -14.02 -28.01
CA SER A 314 27.89 -13.98 -29.40
C SER A 314 26.57 -13.21 -29.55
N SER A 315 25.77 -13.17 -28.51
CA SER A 315 24.54 -12.37 -28.44
C SER A 315 24.20 -12.01 -26.96
N GLU A 316 23.08 -11.33 -26.74
CA GLU A 316 22.62 -11.00 -25.39
C GLU A 316 22.40 -12.25 -24.49
N LEU A 317 21.94 -13.35 -25.08
CA LEU A 317 21.59 -14.59 -24.37
C LEU A 317 22.48 -15.80 -24.76
N THR A 318 23.46 -15.60 -25.57
CA THR A 318 24.36 -16.69 -26.04
C THR A 318 25.81 -16.27 -26.00
N ALA A 319 26.67 -17.23 -25.68
CA ALA A 319 28.12 -17.10 -25.81
C ALA A 319 28.66 -18.28 -26.57
N ARG A 320 29.77 -18.10 -27.28
CA ARG A 320 30.46 -19.12 -28.00
C ARG A 320 31.69 -19.58 -27.23
N LEU A 321 31.73 -20.87 -26.95
CA LEU A 321 32.90 -21.56 -26.42
C LEU A 321 33.63 -22.22 -27.56
N GLU A 322 34.92 -21.92 -27.72
CA GLU A 322 35.79 -22.53 -28.70
C GLU A 322 36.99 -23.19 -28.01
N LEU A 323 37.33 -24.42 -28.44
CA LEU A 323 38.52 -25.12 -28.04
C LEU A 323 39.34 -25.43 -29.27
N SER A 324 40.60 -25.01 -29.28
CA SER A 324 41.51 -25.17 -30.37
C SER A 324 42.73 -25.97 -29.94
N SER A 325 43.06 -27.00 -30.67
CA SER A 325 44.28 -27.80 -30.48
C SER A 325 44.60 -28.60 -31.71
N PRO A 326 45.88 -28.80 -32.04
CA PRO A 326 46.31 -29.69 -33.15
C PRO A 326 45.78 -31.11 -33.02
N VAL A 327 45.53 -31.62 -31.80
CA VAL A 327 44.96 -32.95 -31.57
C VAL A 327 43.53 -33.13 -32.14
N LEU A 328 42.81 -32.03 -32.35
CA LEU A 328 41.44 -32.01 -32.85
C LEU A 328 41.38 -31.97 -34.39
N VAL A 329 42.53 -31.93 -35.04
CA VAL A 329 42.61 -32.03 -36.51
C VAL A 329 42.18 -33.45 -36.90
N PRO A 330 41.23 -33.58 -37.85
CA PRO A 330 40.86 -34.89 -38.38
C PRO A 330 42.08 -35.58 -38.99
N ASP A 331 42.43 -36.75 -38.49
CA ASP A 331 43.37 -37.65 -39.15
C ASP A 331 42.60 -38.91 -39.55
N ASP A 332 43.14 -39.62 -40.61
CA ASP A 332 42.49 -40.80 -41.15
C ASP A 332 42.61 -42.05 -40.27
N THR A 333 43.04 -41.88 -38.99
CA THR A 333 43.21 -43.01 -38.07
C THR A 333 41.87 -43.30 -37.40
N GLU A 334 41.23 -44.42 -37.74
CA GLU A 334 40.06 -44.96 -37.00
C GLU A 334 40.53 -45.59 -35.68
N ALA A 335 40.96 -44.77 -34.77
CA ALA A 335 41.27 -45.23 -33.41
C ALA A 335 39.97 -45.38 -32.59
N PRO A 336 39.73 -46.51 -31.89
CA PRO A 336 38.54 -46.73 -31.06
C PRO A 336 38.32 -45.61 -30.03
N ASP A 337 39.39 -45.09 -29.46
CA ASP A 337 39.38 -44.03 -28.48
C ASP A 337 38.85 -42.68 -29.01
N LYS A 338 39.16 -42.38 -30.28
CA LYS A 338 38.65 -41.19 -30.98
C LYS A 338 37.14 -41.28 -31.21
N ALA A 339 36.64 -42.44 -31.60
CA ALA A 339 35.20 -42.66 -31.78
C ALA A 339 34.43 -42.56 -30.47
N GLN A 340 35.00 -42.95 -29.35
CA GLN A 340 34.44 -42.80 -28.03
C GLN A 340 34.45 -41.32 -27.58
N PHE A 341 35.58 -40.64 -27.75
CA PHE A 341 35.73 -39.21 -27.47
C PHE A 341 34.67 -38.38 -28.24
N GLU A 342 34.56 -38.58 -29.54
CA GLU A 342 33.59 -37.88 -30.40
C GLU A 342 32.14 -38.11 -29.97
N ARG A 343 31.79 -39.31 -29.50
CA ARG A 343 30.45 -39.59 -28.95
C ARG A 343 30.19 -38.83 -27.69
N VAL A 344 31.15 -38.76 -26.77
CA VAL A 344 31.03 -38.05 -25.50
C VAL A 344 30.87 -36.55 -25.75
N ILE A 345 31.73 -35.95 -26.55
CA ILE A 345 31.70 -34.54 -26.89
C ILE A 345 30.39 -34.15 -27.59
N SER A 346 29.94 -34.99 -28.55
CA SER A 346 28.63 -34.74 -29.22
C SER A 346 27.45 -34.87 -28.25
N GLY A 347 27.52 -35.75 -27.26
CA GLY A 347 26.54 -35.89 -26.21
C GLY A 347 26.46 -34.64 -25.31
N LEU A 348 27.62 -34.10 -24.91
CA LEU A 348 27.74 -32.89 -24.09
C LEU A 348 27.24 -31.65 -24.84
N ALA A 349 27.57 -31.50 -26.12
CA ALA A 349 27.04 -30.42 -26.97
C ALA A 349 25.52 -30.45 -27.05
N LYS A 350 24.91 -31.64 -27.21
CA LYS A 350 23.44 -31.79 -27.17
C LYS A 350 22.83 -31.40 -25.83
N GLN A 351 23.51 -31.64 -24.66
CA GLN A 351 23.05 -31.15 -23.37
C GLN A 351 23.04 -29.62 -23.30
N LEU A 352 23.98 -28.98 -24.00
CA LEU A 352 24.04 -27.53 -24.15
C LEU A 352 22.99 -26.99 -25.13
N ARG A 353 22.20 -27.86 -25.76
CA ARG A 353 21.26 -27.55 -26.85
C ARG A 353 21.91 -26.84 -28.03
N SER A 354 23.16 -27.19 -28.29
CA SER A 354 23.99 -26.61 -29.35
C SER A 354 24.49 -27.71 -30.30
N ASP A 355 24.64 -27.37 -31.57
CA ASP A 355 25.37 -28.20 -32.51
C ASP A 355 26.87 -28.00 -32.30
N LEU A 356 27.60 -29.11 -32.32
CA LEU A 356 29.07 -29.08 -32.27
C LEU A 356 29.61 -28.75 -33.63
N GLU A 357 30.10 -27.54 -33.83
CA GLU A 357 30.84 -27.17 -35.04
C GLU A 357 32.29 -27.70 -34.97
N ARG A 358 32.71 -28.42 -35.97
CA ARG A 358 34.07 -28.97 -36.10
C ARG A 358 34.74 -28.33 -37.31
N LYS A 359 35.78 -27.60 -37.05
CA LYS A 359 36.67 -27.04 -38.07
C LYS A 359 38.09 -27.58 -37.82
N LEU A 360 38.97 -27.51 -38.78
CA LEU A 360 40.34 -28.01 -38.68
C LEU A 360 41.02 -27.59 -37.35
N GLY A 361 41.11 -28.53 -36.41
CA GLY A 361 41.74 -28.31 -35.09
C GLY A 361 40.93 -27.46 -34.11
N ARG A 362 39.64 -27.17 -34.38
CA ARG A 362 38.77 -26.33 -33.53
C ARG A 362 37.39 -26.93 -33.35
N TYR A 363 36.92 -26.98 -32.12
CA TYR A 363 35.56 -27.35 -31.75
C TYR A 363 34.89 -26.18 -31.14
N SER A 364 33.64 -25.84 -31.54
CA SER A 364 32.87 -24.75 -31.01
C SER A 364 31.45 -25.14 -30.72
N VAL A 365 30.91 -24.58 -29.61
CA VAL A 365 29.53 -24.74 -29.17
C VAL A 365 28.97 -23.40 -28.68
N ASP A 366 27.69 -23.17 -28.91
CA ASP A 366 27.00 -22.01 -28.37
C ASP A 366 26.36 -22.37 -27.03
N LEU A 367 26.49 -21.48 -26.06
CA LEU A 367 26.04 -21.65 -24.68
C LEU A 367 24.93 -20.65 -24.35
N PRO A 368 23.83 -21.07 -23.69
CA PRO A 368 22.89 -20.11 -23.10
C PRO A 368 23.54 -19.41 -21.91
N VAL A 369 23.43 -18.08 -21.87
CA VAL A 369 24.06 -17.25 -20.85
C VAL A 369 23.07 -16.18 -20.33
N PHE A 370 23.31 -15.62 -19.16
CA PHE A 370 22.53 -14.50 -18.66
C PHE A 370 22.92 -13.21 -19.39
N PRO A 371 21.96 -12.28 -19.57
CA PRO A 371 22.25 -10.96 -20.12
C PRO A 371 23.26 -10.21 -19.23
N GLU A 372 23.97 -9.26 -19.80
CA GLU A 372 24.77 -8.34 -18.99
C GLU A 372 23.86 -7.51 -18.10
N PRO A 373 24.25 -7.27 -16.83
CA PRO A 373 23.47 -6.48 -15.87
C PRO A 373 23.32 -5.02 -16.27
#